data_c3360d9fb2cdc4d99d747e17ee3d5eb9
#
_entry.id   c3360d9fb2cdc4d99d747e17ee3d5eb9
#
_cell.length_a   1.000
_cell.length_b   1.000
_cell.length_c   1.000
_cell.angle_alpha   90.00
_cell.angle_beta   90.00
_cell.angle_gamma   90.00
#
_symmetry.space_group_name_H-M   'P 1'
#
loop_
_entity.id
_entity.type
_entity.pdbx_description
1 polymer ?
#
loop_
_entity_poly.entity_id
_entity_poly.type
_entity_poly.pdbx_seq_one_letter_code
_entity_poly.pdbx_strand_id
1 'polypeptide(L)'
;DPSKKVERRVRFQATKYVILENELYYRTIDGILLRCLGDDEARSLMGEIHEGVCGAHQSAFKMKWMIRRNGYFWPTILEDCFKYFKGCQGCQKFGNIQRAPASAMNPIIKPWPFRGWAIDLIGQIYPPSSKGHKFILVATDYFTKWVEAIPLKKVTSANMIDFVKEHIIYRFGIPQTITTDQGTMFTSGEFEEFAIGMGIKVLNSSPYYAQANGQAEASNKGIIKLIKRKIEENPKRWHTLLNEALWSYRMACHGSTKVSPYQLVYGHDAVLPWEVKAGSRRLSFQDQLTSDGYA
;
A
#
# COMPACT_ATOMS: atom_id res chain seq x y z
N ASP A 1 -6.67 51.63 5.53
CA ASP A 1 -7.95 51.20 5.01
C ASP A 1 -8.01 49.64 5.00
N PRO A 2 -8.87 49.04 5.82
CA PRO A 2 -8.96 47.59 5.95
C PRO A 2 -9.30 46.89 4.60
N SER A 3 -10.08 47.51 3.73
CA SER A 3 -10.48 46.98 2.45
C SER A 3 -9.31 46.82 1.48
N LYS A 4 -8.41 47.79 1.40
CA LYS A 4 -7.20 47.74 0.56
C LYS A 4 -6.23 46.65 1.01
N LYS A 5 -6.16 46.39 2.32
CA LYS A 5 -5.31 45.34 2.89
C LYS A 5 -5.86 43.93 2.51
N VAL A 6 -7.19 43.77 2.54
CA VAL A 6 -7.86 42.51 2.12
C VAL A 6 -7.67 42.27 0.62
N GLU A 7 -7.91 43.27 -0.23
CA GLU A 7 -7.69 43.17 -1.67
C GLU A 7 -6.26 42.77 -2.04
N ARG A 8 -5.27 43.41 -1.39
CA ARG A 8 -3.86 43.09 -1.61
C ARG A 8 -3.54 41.66 -1.24
N ARG A 9 -4.13 41.14 -0.15
CA ARG A 9 -3.99 39.76 0.30
C ARG A 9 -4.61 38.80 -0.71
N VAL A 10 -5.82 39.08 -1.19
CA VAL A 10 -6.52 38.27 -2.20
C VAL A 10 -5.73 38.22 -3.50
N ARG A 11 -5.26 39.36 -4.01
CA ARG A 11 -4.43 39.42 -5.22
C ARG A 11 -3.16 38.58 -5.07
N PHE A 12 -2.48 38.68 -3.94
CA PHE A 12 -1.28 37.86 -3.66
C PHE A 12 -1.58 36.36 -3.58
N GLN A 13 -2.72 35.98 -3.02
CA GLN A 13 -3.13 34.56 -2.99
C GLN A 13 -3.51 34.07 -4.40
N ALA A 14 -4.18 34.91 -5.18
CA ALA A 14 -4.61 34.57 -6.54
C ALA A 14 -3.45 34.24 -7.50
N THR A 15 -2.24 34.80 -7.25
CA THR A 15 -1.07 34.48 -8.08
C THR A 15 -0.65 33.03 -8.06
N LYS A 16 -1.11 32.26 -7.05
CA LYS A 16 -0.84 30.81 -6.92
C LYS A 16 -1.81 29.95 -7.70
N TYR A 17 -2.81 30.54 -8.31
CA TYR A 17 -3.86 29.81 -9.01
C TYR A 17 -3.87 30.17 -10.51
N VAL A 18 -4.25 29.21 -11.31
CA VAL A 18 -4.37 29.36 -12.77
C VAL A 18 -5.70 28.73 -13.20
N ILE A 19 -6.39 29.36 -14.15
CA ILE A 19 -7.58 28.80 -14.79
C ILE A 19 -7.14 28.20 -16.12
N LEU A 20 -7.42 26.91 -16.31
CA LEU A 20 -7.16 26.21 -17.57
C LEU A 20 -8.41 25.40 -17.92
N GLU A 21 -8.90 25.52 -19.16
CA GLU A 21 -10.08 24.80 -19.64
C GLU A 21 -11.29 24.92 -18.69
N ASN A 22 -11.51 26.13 -18.17
CA ASN A 22 -12.57 26.46 -17.21
C ASN A 22 -12.47 25.75 -15.85
N GLU A 23 -11.32 25.17 -15.52
CA GLU A 23 -11.04 24.57 -14.23
C GLU A 23 -9.94 25.34 -13.48
N LEU A 24 -10.06 25.39 -12.14
CA LEU A 24 -9.09 26.08 -11.28
C LEU A 24 -7.97 25.13 -10.87
N TYR A 25 -6.72 25.56 -11.04
CA TYR A 25 -5.53 24.84 -10.63
C TYR A 25 -4.73 25.65 -9.62
N TYR A 26 -4.21 24.96 -8.60
CA TYR A 26 -3.20 25.47 -7.69
C TYR A 26 -1.81 25.14 -8.24
N ARG A 27 -0.95 26.17 -8.36
CA ARG A 27 0.44 26.00 -8.78
C ARG A 27 1.33 25.84 -7.57
N THR A 28 2.02 24.71 -7.46
CA THR A 28 3.03 24.45 -6.41
C THR A 28 4.29 25.27 -6.66
N ILE A 29 5.18 25.31 -5.66
CA ILE A 29 6.48 25.98 -5.77
C ILE A 29 7.32 25.39 -6.91
N ASP A 30 7.21 24.07 -7.12
CA ASP A 30 7.91 23.33 -8.16
C ASP A 30 7.24 23.46 -9.53
N GLY A 31 6.22 24.30 -9.67
CA GLY A 31 5.51 24.56 -10.93
C GLY A 31 4.42 23.53 -11.29
N ILE A 32 4.21 22.50 -10.48
CA ILE A 32 3.19 21.48 -10.72
C ILE A 32 1.80 22.08 -10.53
N LEU A 33 0.88 21.77 -11.44
CA LEU A 33 -0.51 22.20 -11.38
C LEU A 33 -1.38 21.10 -10.76
N LEU A 34 -2.08 21.44 -9.67
CA LEU A 34 -3.01 20.56 -8.97
C LEU A 34 -4.42 21.09 -9.17
N ARG A 35 -5.35 20.26 -9.68
CA ARG A 35 -6.75 20.64 -9.87
C ARG A 35 -7.40 20.95 -8.53
N CYS A 36 -8.04 22.10 -8.41
CA CYS A 36 -8.77 22.47 -7.20
C CYS A 36 -10.13 21.77 -7.17
N LEU A 37 -10.46 21.17 -6.05
CA LEU A 37 -11.72 20.48 -5.82
C LEU A 37 -12.65 21.32 -4.93
N GLY A 38 -13.96 21.26 -5.22
CA GLY A 38 -14.99 21.71 -4.31
C GLY A 38 -15.25 20.72 -3.18
N ASP A 39 -16.09 21.13 -2.20
CA ASP A 39 -16.31 20.36 -0.95
C ASP A 39 -16.86 18.96 -1.20
N ASP A 40 -17.78 18.79 -2.14
CA ASP A 40 -18.40 17.49 -2.44
C ASP A 40 -17.42 16.54 -3.14
N GLU A 41 -16.68 17.05 -4.13
CA GLU A 41 -15.63 16.27 -4.80
C GLU A 41 -14.52 15.89 -3.83
N ALA A 42 -14.08 16.83 -2.98
CA ALA A 42 -13.07 16.58 -1.95
C ALA A 42 -13.51 15.51 -0.96
N ARG A 43 -14.78 15.54 -0.52
CA ARG A 43 -15.34 14.53 0.38
C ARG A 43 -15.42 13.16 -0.28
N SER A 44 -15.88 13.10 -1.52
CA SER A 44 -15.95 11.85 -2.30
C SER A 44 -14.56 11.25 -2.53
N LEU A 45 -13.57 12.08 -2.87
CA LEU A 45 -12.18 11.64 -3.06
C LEU A 45 -11.56 11.12 -1.76
N MET A 46 -11.80 11.81 -0.62
CA MET A 46 -11.33 11.32 0.68
C MET A 46 -11.93 9.96 1.02
N GLY A 47 -13.21 9.73 0.71
CA GLY A 47 -13.88 8.44 0.90
C GLY A 47 -13.24 7.34 0.06
N GLU A 48 -13.05 7.56 -1.22
CA GLU A 48 -12.41 6.59 -2.12
C GLU A 48 -10.98 6.23 -1.68
N ILE A 49 -10.17 7.22 -1.28
CA ILE A 49 -8.79 7.00 -0.84
C ILE A 49 -8.74 6.31 0.52
N HIS A 50 -9.70 6.58 1.42
CA HIS A 50 -9.69 6.05 2.78
C HIS A 50 -10.37 4.70 2.89
N GLU A 51 -11.55 4.52 2.30
CA GLU A 51 -12.47 3.38 2.49
C GLU A 51 -12.80 2.66 1.17
N GLY A 52 -12.52 3.28 0.02
CA GLY A 52 -12.80 2.70 -1.29
C GLY A 52 -12.03 1.42 -1.60
N VAL A 53 -12.17 0.88 -2.79
CA VAL A 53 -11.53 -0.38 -3.23
C VAL A 53 -10.01 -0.33 -3.07
N CYS A 54 -9.39 0.85 -3.28
CA CYS A 54 -7.97 1.09 -3.04
C CYS A 54 -7.69 1.65 -1.63
N GLY A 55 -8.71 1.77 -0.78
CA GLY A 55 -8.62 2.38 0.53
C GLY A 55 -7.90 1.48 1.53
N ALA A 56 -6.79 1.97 2.08
CA ALA A 56 -6.01 1.26 3.11
C ALA A 56 -6.22 1.87 4.50
N HIS A 57 -7.28 2.66 4.70
CA HIS A 57 -7.55 3.39 5.94
C HIS A 57 -6.33 4.12 6.49
N GLN A 58 -5.67 4.86 5.62
CA GLN A 58 -4.44 5.56 5.94
C GLN A 58 -4.67 6.75 6.87
N SER A 59 -3.60 7.18 7.54
CA SER A 59 -3.62 8.39 8.37
C SER A 59 -3.84 9.65 7.51
N ALA A 60 -4.31 10.73 8.15
CA ALA A 60 -4.58 12.00 7.48
C ALA A 60 -3.39 12.54 6.65
N PHE A 61 -2.16 12.41 7.15
CA PHE A 61 -0.97 12.80 6.39
C PHE A 61 -0.76 11.99 5.12
N LYS A 62 -1.00 10.69 5.18
CA LYS A 62 -0.89 9.81 4.00
C LYS A 62 -2.01 10.05 3.01
N MET A 63 -3.23 10.31 3.48
CA MET A 63 -4.35 10.73 2.62
C MET A 63 -4.00 12.00 1.86
N LYS A 64 -3.54 13.06 2.56
CA LYS A 64 -3.09 14.31 1.93
C LYS A 64 -2.00 14.05 0.89
N TRP A 65 -1.02 13.20 1.22
CA TRP A 65 0.07 12.84 0.30
C TRP A 65 -0.49 12.22 -0.98
N MET A 66 -1.38 11.23 -0.87
CA MET A 66 -2.01 10.57 -2.03
C MET A 66 -2.85 11.54 -2.86
N ILE A 67 -3.67 12.37 -2.21
CA ILE A 67 -4.51 13.37 -2.90
C ILE A 67 -3.65 14.31 -3.74
N ARG A 68 -2.60 14.89 -3.15
CA ARG A 68 -1.72 15.82 -3.88
C ARG A 68 -0.93 15.13 -4.99
N ARG A 69 -0.49 13.91 -4.76
CA ARG A 69 0.23 13.14 -5.77
C ARG A 69 -0.64 12.77 -6.96
N ASN A 70 -1.92 12.56 -6.73
CA ASN A 70 -2.90 12.34 -7.81
C ASN A 70 -3.37 13.64 -8.49
N GLY A 71 -2.72 14.76 -8.20
CA GLY A 71 -2.96 16.00 -8.91
C GLY A 71 -4.11 16.86 -8.37
N TYR A 72 -4.56 16.64 -7.12
CA TYR A 72 -5.67 17.37 -6.52
C TYR A 72 -5.26 18.25 -5.36
N PHE A 73 -6.00 19.33 -5.15
CA PHE A 73 -5.72 20.30 -4.09
C PHE A 73 -7.00 21.03 -3.62
N TRP A 74 -7.05 21.34 -2.35
CA TRP A 74 -7.88 22.41 -1.74
C TRP A 74 -7.18 22.95 -0.49
N PRO A 75 -7.49 24.20 -0.06
CA PRO A 75 -6.73 24.87 1.01
C PRO A 75 -6.71 24.14 2.35
N THR A 76 -7.82 23.50 2.72
CA THR A 76 -8.02 22.82 4.02
C THR A 76 -7.74 21.32 4.00
N ILE A 77 -7.14 20.82 2.93
CA ILE A 77 -6.90 19.38 2.67
C ILE A 77 -6.38 18.59 3.90
N LEU A 78 -5.44 19.14 4.66
CA LEU A 78 -4.88 18.42 5.81
C LEU A 78 -5.88 18.35 6.96
N GLU A 79 -6.56 19.46 7.23
CA GLU A 79 -7.56 19.57 8.29
C GLU A 79 -8.75 18.65 8.01
N ASP A 80 -9.23 18.63 6.77
CA ASP A 80 -10.36 17.80 6.38
C ASP A 80 -9.99 16.31 6.38
N CYS A 81 -8.79 15.95 5.96
CA CYS A 81 -8.27 14.59 6.13
C CYS A 81 -8.21 14.17 7.60
N PHE A 82 -7.85 15.08 8.52
CA PHE A 82 -7.87 14.79 9.96
C PHE A 82 -9.29 14.59 10.49
N LYS A 83 -10.24 15.43 10.08
CA LYS A 83 -11.66 15.28 10.46
C LYS A 83 -12.20 13.93 9.96
N TYR A 84 -11.93 13.62 8.69
CA TYR A 84 -12.36 12.36 8.09
C TYR A 84 -11.78 11.13 8.80
N PHE A 85 -10.47 11.11 9.00
CA PHE A 85 -9.76 10.01 9.68
C PHE A 85 -10.26 9.79 11.11
N LYS A 86 -10.46 10.87 11.89
CA LYS A 86 -10.98 10.79 13.26
C LYS A 86 -12.42 10.27 13.30
N GLY A 87 -13.23 10.54 12.29
CA GLY A 87 -14.61 10.08 12.19
C GLY A 87 -14.75 8.62 11.75
N CYS A 88 -13.71 8.00 11.20
CA CYS A 88 -13.80 6.63 10.69
C CYS A 88 -13.85 5.61 11.83
N GLN A 89 -14.97 4.90 11.97
CA GLN A 89 -15.16 3.87 12.99
C GLN A 89 -14.17 2.71 12.83
N GLY A 90 -13.89 2.30 11.58
CA GLY A 90 -12.90 1.27 11.28
C GLY A 90 -11.49 1.65 11.76
N CYS A 91 -11.08 2.93 11.61
CA CYS A 91 -9.81 3.40 12.12
C CYS A 91 -9.75 3.40 13.64
N GLN A 92 -10.84 3.75 14.32
CA GLN A 92 -10.93 3.72 15.78
C GLN A 92 -10.89 2.28 16.31
N LYS A 93 -11.67 1.38 15.72
CA LYS A 93 -11.77 -0.02 16.15
C LYS A 93 -10.46 -0.80 15.96
N PHE A 94 -9.76 -0.58 14.84
CA PHE A 94 -8.52 -1.28 14.49
C PHE A 94 -7.27 -0.43 14.68
N GLY A 95 -7.38 0.72 15.38
CA GLY A 95 -6.24 1.58 15.73
C GLY A 95 -5.18 0.83 16.55
N ASN A 96 -3.91 1.15 16.34
CA ASN A 96 -2.85 0.61 17.18
C ASN A 96 -2.89 1.32 18.55
N ILE A 97 -3.04 0.56 19.62
CA ILE A 97 -2.81 1.07 20.97
C ILE A 97 -1.30 1.09 21.17
N GLN A 98 -0.71 2.27 21.23
CA GLN A 98 0.71 2.40 21.58
C GLN A 98 0.90 2.13 23.06
N ARG A 99 1.47 0.97 23.39
CA ARG A 99 1.75 0.57 24.79
C ARG A 99 3.24 0.54 25.15
N ALA A 100 4.14 0.73 24.19
CA ALA A 100 5.58 0.71 24.40
C ALA A 100 6.29 1.72 23.50
N PRO A 101 7.42 2.33 23.93
CA PRO A 101 8.27 3.12 23.06
C PRO A 101 8.78 2.28 21.89
N ALA A 102 8.89 2.88 20.71
CA ALA A 102 9.46 2.23 19.54
C ALA A 102 10.96 1.97 19.81
N SER A 103 11.36 0.70 19.87
CA SER A 103 12.78 0.35 19.85
C SER A 103 13.36 0.49 18.45
N ALA A 104 14.60 0.95 18.32
CA ALA A 104 15.28 1.02 17.05
C ALA A 104 15.43 -0.39 16.46
N MET A 105 14.87 -0.61 15.27
CA MET A 105 15.03 -1.87 14.55
C MET A 105 16.18 -1.74 13.55
N ASN A 106 17.04 -2.75 13.49
CA ASN A 106 18.07 -2.85 12.44
C ASN A 106 17.41 -3.39 11.17
N PRO A 107 17.19 -2.56 10.13
CA PRO A 107 16.53 -3.02 8.92
C PRO A 107 17.44 -3.96 8.13
N ILE A 108 16.90 -5.06 7.61
CA ILE A 108 17.57 -5.82 6.54
C ILE A 108 17.48 -4.98 5.28
N ILE A 109 18.62 -4.44 4.85
CA ILE A 109 18.73 -3.66 3.62
C ILE A 109 19.09 -4.61 2.48
N LYS A 110 18.25 -4.67 1.47
CA LYS A 110 18.56 -5.29 0.19
C LYS A 110 18.81 -4.20 -0.85
N PRO A 111 19.86 -4.35 -1.70
CA PRO A 111 20.31 -3.25 -2.57
C PRO A 111 19.36 -2.95 -3.74
N TRP A 112 18.48 -3.87 -4.12
CA TRP A 112 17.52 -3.71 -5.22
C TRP A 112 16.26 -4.57 -5.05
N PRO A 113 15.20 -4.31 -5.83
CA PRO A 113 13.93 -5.01 -5.78
C PRO A 113 14.05 -6.53 -5.94
N PHE A 114 13.19 -7.26 -5.26
CA PHE A 114 12.96 -8.71 -5.39
C PHE A 114 14.15 -9.62 -5.05
N ARG A 115 15.23 -9.04 -4.53
CA ARG A 115 16.45 -9.79 -4.16
C ARG A 115 16.25 -10.62 -2.89
N GLY A 116 15.37 -10.21 -2.01
CA GLY A 116 15.09 -10.92 -0.77
C GLY A 116 13.65 -10.77 -0.32
N TRP A 117 13.04 -11.90 0.00
CA TRP A 117 11.67 -11.98 0.45
C TRP A 117 11.57 -12.50 1.87
N ALA A 118 10.61 -11.96 2.62
CA ALA A 118 10.17 -12.56 3.87
C ALA A 118 8.86 -13.29 3.62
N ILE A 119 8.78 -14.55 4.01
CA ILE A 119 7.54 -15.33 3.95
C ILE A 119 7.05 -15.60 5.36
N ASP A 120 5.75 -15.41 5.56
CA ASP A 120 5.08 -15.58 6.85
C ASP A 120 3.70 -16.20 6.67
N LEU A 121 3.19 -16.84 7.71
CA LEU A 121 1.89 -17.48 7.72
C LEU A 121 0.94 -16.78 8.69
N ILE A 122 -0.15 -16.25 8.17
CA ILE A 122 -1.22 -15.67 8.97
C ILE A 122 -2.30 -16.73 9.18
N GLY A 123 -2.62 -17.03 10.42
CA GLY A 123 -3.68 -17.98 10.79
C GLY A 123 -3.65 -18.38 12.26
N GLN A 124 -4.61 -19.09 12.76
CA GLN A 124 -5.85 -19.60 12.15
C GLN A 124 -6.93 -18.50 12.08
N ILE A 125 -7.54 -18.29 10.90
CA ILE A 125 -8.61 -17.31 10.71
C ILE A 125 -9.95 -17.96 11.00
N TYR A 126 -10.73 -17.37 11.88
CA TYR A 126 -12.10 -17.77 12.21
C TYR A 126 -13.08 -16.62 11.93
N PRO A 127 -14.25 -16.92 11.34
CA PRO A 127 -14.65 -18.21 10.76
C PRO A 127 -13.86 -18.53 9.47
N PRO A 128 -13.73 -19.81 9.12
CA PRO A 128 -13.17 -20.21 7.83
C PRO A 128 -13.97 -19.60 6.68
N SER A 129 -13.30 -19.31 5.56
CA SER A 129 -14.00 -18.83 4.37
C SER A 129 -15.01 -19.85 3.84
N SER A 130 -15.92 -19.41 2.98
CA SER A 130 -16.88 -20.32 2.32
C SER A 130 -16.24 -21.49 1.55
N LYS A 131 -14.99 -21.34 1.16
CA LYS A 131 -14.16 -22.38 0.53
C LYS A 131 -13.31 -23.16 1.52
N GLY A 132 -13.45 -22.93 2.84
CA GLY A 132 -12.72 -23.61 3.90
C GLY A 132 -11.30 -23.13 4.13
N HIS A 133 -10.90 -21.95 3.62
CA HIS A 133 -9.58 -21.40 3.90
C HIS A 133 -9.51 -20.91 5.36
N LYS A 134 -8.39 -21.19 6.01
CA LYS A 134 -8.11 -20.83 7.40
C LYS A 134 -6.80 -20.07 7.58
N PHE A 135 -5.94 -20.06 6.55
CA PHE A 135 -4.62 -19.47 6.60
C PHE A 135 -4.43 -18.55 5.39
N ILE A 136 -3.50 -17.61 5.52
CA ILE A 136 -3.01 -16.78 4.43
C ILE A 136 -1.49 -16.89 4.45
N LEU A 137 -0.91 -17.35 3.35
CA LEU A 137 0.52 -17.32 3.12
C LEU A 137 0.87 -15.97 2.49
N VAL A 138 1.83 -15.27 3.07
CA VAL A 138 2.22 -13.90 2.69
C VAL A 138 3.70 -13.86 2.40
N ALA A 139 4.10 -13.24 1.30
CA ALA A 139 5.48 -12.91 0.98
C ALA A 139 5.64 -11.41 0.80
N THR A 140 6.65 -10.82 1.44
CA THR A 140 6.96 -9.38 1.36
C THR A 140 8.39 -9.19 0.85
N ASP A 141 8.56 -8.42 -0.22
CA ASP A 141 9.88 -8.00 -0.69
C ASP A 141 10.49 -6.97 0.27
N TYR A 142 11.73 -7.17 0.66
CA TYR A 142 12.42 -6.29 1.62
C TYR A 142 12.69 -4.89 1.07
N PHE A 143 12.89 -4.73 -0.23
CA PHE A 143 13.19 -3.44 -0.85
C PHE A 143 11.93 -2.62 -1.11
N THR A 144 11.04 -3.12 -1.96
CA THR A 144 9.85 -2.39 -2.43
C THR A 144 8.69 -2.40 -1.44
N LYS A 145 8.70 -3.32 -0.47
CA LYS A 145 7.54 -3.66 0.37
C LYS A 145 6.37 -4.23 -0.43
N TRP A 146 6.62 -4.69 -1.65
CA TRP A 146 5.64 -5.42 -2.44
C TRP A 146 5.21 -6.70 -1.72
N VAL A 147 3.93 -7.01 -1.81
CA VAL A 147 3.37 -8.17 -1.12
C VAL A 147 2.59 -9.04 -2.08
N GLU A 148 2.84 -10.35 -2.01
CA GLU A 148 2.03 -11.40 -2.59
C GLU A 148 1.39 -12.22 -1.47
N ALA A 149 0.16 -12.70 -1.67
CA ALA A 149 -0.48 -13.56 -0.68
C ALA A 149 -1.55 -14.46 -1.32
N ILE A 150 -1.71 -15.66 -0.75
CA ILE A 150 -2.74 -16.61 -1.13
C ILE A 150 -3.48 -17.16 0.08
N PRO A 151 -4.79 -17.46 -0.05
CA PRO A 151 -5.54 -18.14 0.99
C PRO A 151 -5.32 -19.65 0.93
N LEU A 152 -5.09 -20.30 2.08
CA LEU A 152 -4.84 -21.72 2.20
C LEU A 152 -5.86 -22.40 3.12
N LYS A 153 -6.25 -23.64 2.78
CA LYS A 153 -7.06 -24.52 3.65
C LYS A 153 -6.19 -25.26 4.65
N LYS A 154 -5.06 -25.75 4.19
CA LYS A 154 -4.02 -26.45 4.93
C LYS A 154 -2.67 -25.91 4.50
N VAL A 155 -1.71 -25.99 5.39
CA VAL A 155 -0.33 -25.56 5.14
C VAL A 155 0.52 -26.80 4.93
N THR A 156 1.10 -26.94 3.73
CA THR A 156 1.97 -28.06 3.33
C THR A 156 3.21 -27.53 2.62
N SER A 157 4.30 -28.29 2.62
CA SER A 157 5.53 -27.93 1.89
C SER A 157 5.25 -27.73 0.38
N ALA A 158 4.40 -28.57 -0.22
CA ALA A 158 4.00 -28.41 -1.61
C ALA A 158 3.33 -27.05 -1.89
N ASN A 159 2.39 -26.61 -1.03
CA ASN A 159 1.78 -25.29 -1.18
C ASN A 159 2.80 -24.14 -1.08
N MET A 160 3.84 -24.30 -0.25
CA MET A 160 4.90 -23.32 -0.11
C MET A 160 5.75 -23.24 -1.37
N ILE A 161 6.13 -24.40 -1.92
CA ILE A 161 6.92 -24.51 -3.15
C ILE A 161 6.15 -23.91 -4.32
N ASP A 162 4.87 -24.28 -4.49
CA ASP A 162 4.01 -23.76 -5.55
C ASP A 162 3.86 -22.23 -5.44
N PHE A 163 3.64 -21.73 -4.21
CA PHE A 163 3.55 -20.29 -3.97
C PHE A 163 4.84 -19.56 -4.35
N VAL A 164 6.01 -20.08 -3.97
CA VAL A 164 7.29 -19.46 -4.34
C VAL A 164 7.49 -19.48 -5.85
N LYS A 165 7.15 -20.56 -6.53
CA LYS A 165 7.23 -20.65 -8.00
C LYS A 165 6.30 -19.64 -8.67
N GLU A 166 5.00 -19.70 -8.36
CA GLU A 166 3.96 -18.97 -9.11
C GLU A 166 3.93 -17.48 -8.77
N HIS A 167 4.12 -17.13 -7.50
CA HIS A 167 3.95 -15.76 -7.01
C HIS A 167 5.26 -14.98 -6.86
N ILE A 168 6.40 -15.66 -6.82
CA ILE A 168 7.71 -15.00 -6.72
C ILE A 168 8.53 -15.26 -7.98
N ILE A 169 8.93 -16.50 -8.26
CA ILE A 169 9.90 -16.79 -9.30
C ILE A 169 9.38 -16.43 -10.70
N TYR A 170 8.19 -16.88 -11.06
CA TYR A 170 7.62 -16.63 -12.40
C TYR A 170 7.24 -15.18 -12.66
N ARG A 171 7.17 -14.37 -11.61
CA ARG A 171 6.78 -12.96 -11.71
C ARG A 171 7.94 -11.99 -11.58
N PHE A 172 8.91 -12.30 -10.73
CA PHE A 172 9.96 -11.38 -10.32
C PHE A 172 11.37 -11.95 -10.47
N GLY A 173 11.50 -13.20 -10.90
CA GLY A 173 12.77 -13.91 -10.99
C GLY A 173 13.17 -14.60 -9.70
N ILE A 174 14.27 -15.33 -9.75
CA ILE A 174 14.79 -16.13 -8.62
C ILE A 174 15.40 -15.18 -7.57
N PRO A 175 14.88 -15.17 -6.33
CA PRO A 175 15.45 -14.35 -5.26
C PRO A 175 16.76 -14.94 -4.75
N GLN A 176 17.64 -14.10 -4.20
CA GLN A 176 18.85 -14.58 -3.53
C GLN A 176 18.54 -15.21 -2.18
N THR A 177 17.58 -14.62 -1.45
CA THR A 177 17.25 -15.05 -0.09
C THR A 177 15.75 -15.09 0.14
N ILE A 178 15.32 -16.10 0.88
CA ILE A 178 13.99 -16.16 1.47
C ILE A 178 14.17 -16.27 2.99
N THR A 179 13.55 -15.36 3.73
CA THR A 179 13.54 -15.40 5.20
C THR A 179 12.20 -15.93 5.66
N THR A 180 12.21 -16.95 6.54
CA THR A 180 11.00 -17.57 7.08
C THR A 180 11.09 -17.62 8.60
N ASP A 181 9.96 -17.88 9.27
CA ASP A 181 9.98 -18.34 10.65
C ASP A 181 10.46 -19.81 10.72
N GLN A 182 10.64 -20.33 11.93
CA GLN A 182 11.05 -21.72 12.15
C GLN A 182 9.88 -22.74 12.04
N GLY A 183 8.82 -22.39 11.30
CA GLY A 183 7.71 -23.29 11.08
C GLY A 183 8.15 -24.60 10.40
N THR A 184 7.64 -25.74 10.86
CA THR A 184 8.02 -27.08 10.39
C THR A 184 7.88 -27.25 8.86
N MET A 185 7.02 -26.48 8.23
CA MET A 185 6.80 -26.50 6.79
C MET A 185 7.94 -25.87 5.98
N PHE A 186 8.69 -24.93 6.59
CA PHE A 186 9.84 -24.27 5.98
C PHE A 186 11.15 -25.03 6.23
N THR A 187 11.17 -25.84 7.26
CA THR A 187 12.31 -26.69 7.65
C THR A 187 12.12 -28.13 7.12
N SER A 188 11.12 -28.36 6.27
CA SER A 188 10.93 -29.67 5.61
C SER A 188 12.02 -29.90 4.56
N GLY A 189 12.52 -31.14 4.46
CA GLY A 189 13.53 -31.51 3.45
C GLY A 189 13.12 -31.13 2.05
N GLU A 190 11.83 -31.29 1.66
CA GLU A 190 11.32 -30.93 0.34
C GLU A 190 11.49 -29.46 0.00
N PHE A 191 11.21 -28.55 0.94
CA PHE A 191 11.37 -27.12 0.70
C PHE A 191 12.84 -26.72 0.64
N GLU A 192 13.68 -27.31 1.50
CA GLU A 192 15.12 -27.06 1.49
C GLU A 192 15.77 -27.57 0.19
N GLU A 193 15.46 -28.78 -0.27
CA GLU A 193 15.92 -29.31 -1.55
C GLU A 193 15.50 -28.45 -2.73
N PHE A 194 14.24 -27.99 -2.75
CA PHE A 194 13.76 -27.05 -3.76
C PHE A 194 14.56 -25.74 -3.75
N ALA A 195 14.78 -25.16 -2.57
CA ALA A 195 15.52 -23.91 -2.43
C ALA A 195 16.98 -24.05 -2.88
N ILE A 196 17.64 -25.14 -2.49
CA ILE A 196 19.01 -25.46 -2.93
C ILE A 196 19.06 -25.64 -4.46
N GLY A 197 18.11 -26.39 -5.04
CA GLY A 197 18.02 -26.60 -6.48
C GLY A 197 17.84 -25.30 -7.29
N MET A 198 17.21 -24.29 -6.69
CA MET A 198 17.03 -22.97 -7.30
C MET A 198 18.14 -21.96 -6.92
N GLY A 199 19.12 -22.35 -6.11
CA GLY A 199 20.18 -21.45 -5.64
C GLY A 199 19.67 -20.39 -4.65
N ILE A 200 18.56 -20.63 -3.97
CA ILE A 200 17.94 -19.73 -3.01
C ILE A 200 18.48 -20.03 -1.60
N LYS A 201 19.01 -19.02 -0.92
CA LYS A 201 19.43 -19.14 0.47
C LYS A 201 18.24 -18.93 1.41
N VAL A 202 17.82 -19.96 2.12
CA VAL A 202 16.81 -19.87 3.17
C VAL A 202 17.46 -19.35 4.46
N LEU A 203 16.85 -18.32 5.07
CA LEU A 203 17.29 -17.70 6.31
C LEU A 203 16.18 -17.89 7.35
N ASN A 204 16.51 -18.60 8.42
CA ASN A 204 15.56 -18.78 9.52
C ASN A 204 15.68 -17.60 10.50
N SER A 205 14.56 -16.89 10.74
CA SER A 205 14.50 -15.88 11.79
C SER A 205 14.46 -16.60 13.15
N SER A 206 15.49 -16.42 13.96
CA SER A 206 15.44 -16.93 15.34
C SER A 206 14.68 -15.94 16.24
N PRO A 207 14.03 -16.43 17.34
CA PRO A 207 13.41 -15.55 18.34
C PRO A 207 14.39 -14.54 18.96
N TYR A 208 15.67 -14.85 18.96
CA TYR A 208 16.76 -13.98 19.44
C TYR A 208 17.17 -12.90 18.41
N TYR A 209 16.75 -13.01 17.15
CA TYR A 209 17.03 -12.06 16.07
C TYR A 209 15.73 -11.51 15.46
N ALA A 210 14.74 -11.25 16.29
CA ALA A 210 13.45 -10.67 15.93
C ALA A 210 13.58 -9.33 15.16
N GLN A 211 14.71 -8.65 15.34
CA GLN A 211 15.04 -7.41 14.63
C GLN A 211 15.20 -7.59 13.11
N ALA A 212 15.65 -8.77 12.66
CA ALA A 212 15.76 -9.09 11.23
C ALA A 212 14.39 -9.22 10.55
N ASN A 213 13.37 -9.65 11.27
CA ASN A 213 12.01 -9.85 10.76
C ASN A 213 11.07 -8.66 11.01
N GLY A 214 11.53 -7.64 11.76
CA GLY A 214 10.71 -6.50 12.18
C GLY A 214 10.09 -5.72 11.01
N GLN A 215 10.73 -5.72 9.83
CA GLN A 215 10.15 -5.11 8.62
C GLN A 215 9.04 -5.96 8.03
N ALA A 216 9.21 -7.28 7.99
CA ALA A 216 8.18 -8.22 7.56
C ALA A 216 7.00 -8.19 8.53
N GLU A 217 7.25 -8.22 9.85
CA GLU A 217 6.21 -8.09 10.87
C GLU A 217 5.43 -6.78 10.76
N ALA A 218 6.09 -5.65 10.49
CA ALA A 218 5.42 -4.36 10.30
C ALA A 218 4.52 -4.37 9.05
N SER A 219 4.99 -4.98 7.95
CA SER A 219 4.22 -5.19 6.73
C SER A 219 3.04 -6.11 6.99
N ASN A 220 3.28 -7.25 7.64
CA ASN A 220 2.25 -8.23 7.98
C ASN A 220 1.19 -7.63 8.92
N LYS A 221 1.56 -6.84 9.91
CA LYS A 221 0.61 -6.10 10.77
C LYS A 221 -0.31 -5.19 9.95
N GLY A 222 0.22 -4.51 8.94
CA GLY A 222 -0.59 -3.69 8.02
C GLY A 222 -1.59 -4.52 7.22
N ILE A 223 -1.13 -5.62 6.64
CA ILE A 223 -1.96 -6.55 5.85
C ILE A 223 -3.01 -7.23 6.73
N ILE A 224 -2.61 -7.76 7.88
CA ILE A 224 -3.53 -8.38 8.86
C ILE A 224 -4.67 -7.41 9.22
N LYS A 225 -4.33 -6.13 9.41
CA LYS A 225 -5.31 -5.11 9.75
C LYS A 225 -6.32 -4.87 8.62
N LEU A 226 -5.87 -4.83 7.37
CA LEU A 226 -6.75 -4.71 6.19
C LEU A 226 -7.62 -5.96 6.05
N ILE A 227 -7.05 -7.14 6.20
CA ILE A 227 -7.78 -8.42 6.12
C ILE A 227 -8.81 -8.54 7.24
N LYS A 228 -8.48 -8.20 8.48
CA LYS A 228 -9.42 -8.24 9.61
C LYS A 228 -10.67 -7.39 9.33
N ARG A 229 -10.53 -6.21 8.75
CA ARG A 229 -11.67 -5.38 8.35
C ARG A 229 -12.55 -6.08 7.32
N LYS A 230 -11.91 -6.63 6.27
CA LYS A 230 -12.64 -7.37 5.23
C LYS A 230 -13.33 -8.64 5.76
N ILE A 231 -12.74 -9.29 6.77
CA ILE A 231 -13.37 -10.42 7.47
C ILE A 231 -14.61 -9.96 8.24
N GLU A 232 -14.58 -8.83 8.93
CA GLU A 232 -15.75 -8.31 9.66
C GLU A 232 -16.89 -7.93 8.72
N GLU A 233 -16.57 -7.28 7.59
CA GLU A 233 -17.57 -6.93 6.58
C GLU A 233 -18.22 -8.16 5.96
N ASN A 234 -17.47 -9.19 5.65
CA ASN A 234 -17.91 -10.42 4.98
C ASN A 234 -17.13 -11.66 5.46
N PRO A 235 -17.48 -12.21 6.63
CA PRO A 235 -16.70 -13.28 7.28
C PRO A 235 -16.44 -14.53 6.44
N LYS A 236 -17.35 -14.86 5.52
CA LYS A 236 -17.21 -16.05 4.66
C LYS A 236 -16.58 -15.76 3.31
N ARG A 237 -16.46 -14.49 2.91
CA ARG A 237 -15.95 -14.08 1.59
C ARG A 237 -14.56 -13.45 1.63
N TRP A 238 -13.89 -13.40 2.77
CA TRP A 238 -12.60 -12.75 2.92
C TRP A 238 -11.54 -13.22 1.91
N HIS A 239 -11.59 -14.49 1.49
CA HIS A 239 -10.65 -15.03 0.51
C HIS A 239 -10.78 -14.40 -0.89
N THR A 240 -11.96 -13.91 -1.26
CA THR A 240 -12.18 -13.18 -2.52
C THR A 240 -11.77 -11.71 -2.40
N LEU A 241 -11.83 -11.15 -1.20
CA LEU A 241 -11.47 -9.78 -0.91
C LEU A 241 -9.96 -9.59 -0.63
N LEU A 242 -9.21 -10.71 -0.57
CA LEU A 242 -7.77 -10.66 -0.33
C LEU A 242 -7.04 -9.82 -1.38
N ASN A 243 -7.38 -9.97 -2.66
CA ASN A 243 -6.76 -9.20 -3.73
C ASN A 243 -7.03 -7.69 -3.62
N GLU A 244 -8.21 -7.29 -3.18
CA GLU A 244 -8.52 -5.88 -2.90
C GLU A 244 -7.67 -5.35 -1.74
N ALA A 245 -7.52 -6.13 -0.68
CA ALA A 245 -6.67 -5.76 0.45
C ALA A 245 -5.18 -5.63 0.04
N LEU A 246 -4.69 -6.54 -0.80
CA LEU A 246 -3.35 -6.48 -1.36
C LEU A 246 -3.18 -5.24 -2.26
N TRP A 247 -4.16 -4.95 -3.09
CA TRP A 247 -4.12 -3.76 -3.93
C TRP A 247 -4.07 -2.50 -3.07
N SER A 248 -4.98 -2.35 -2.10
CA SER A 248 -4.97 -1.22 -1.16
C SER A 248 -3.61 -1.06 -0.46
N TYR A 249 -2.99 -2.18 -0.05
CA TYR A 249 -1.66 -2.18 0.57
C TYR A 249 -0.58 -1.69 -0.40
N ARG A 250 -0.58 -2.19 -1.64
CA ARG A 250 0.41 -1.85 -2.67
C ARG A 250 0.35 -0.38 -3.09
N MET A 251 -0.86 0.23 -3.01
CA MET A 251 -1.08 1.64 -3.32
C MET A 251 -0.74 2.57 -2.16
N ALA A 252 -0.69 2.05 -0.94
CA ALA A 252 -0.47 2.85 0.26
C ALA A 252 0.98 3.36 0.34
N CYS A 253 1.15 4.64 0.71
CA CYS A 253 2.48 5.18 1.05
C CYS A 253 3.01 4.55 2.34
N HIS A 254 4.17 3.92 2.29
CA HIS A 254 4.84 3.34 3.44
C HIS A 254 5.82 4.33 4.08
N GLY A 255 5.83 4.37 5.42
CA GLY A 255 6.66 5.30 6.17
C GLY A 255 8.16 5.13 5.95
N SER A 256 8.61 3.91 5.69
CA SER A 256 10.02 3.56 5.45
C SER A 256 10.52 3.97 4.07
N THR A 257 9.69 3.82 3.03
CA THR A 257 10.05 4.08 1.63
C THR A 257 9.63 5.47 1.15
N LYS A 258 8.69 6.12 1.86
CA LYS A 258 8.06 7.41 1.51
C LYS A 258 7.25 7.40 0.21
N VAL A 259 7.15 6.26 -0.43
CA VAL A 259 6.40 6.02 -1.66
C VAL A 259 5.57 4.72 -1.54
N SER A 260 4.70 4.46 -2.49
CA SER A 260 3.94 3.22 -2.55
C SER A 260 4.79 2.06 -3.09
N PRO A 261 4.53 0.80 -2.69
CA PRO A 261 5.14 -0.37 -3.33
C PRO A 261 4.91 -0.41 -4.83
N TYR A 262 3.72 -0.02 -5.28
CA TYR A 262 3.39 0.02 -6.70
C TYR A 262 4.35 0.93 -7.47
N GLN A 263 4.61 2.13 -6.97
CA GLN A 263 5.52 3.06 -7.61
C GLN A 263 6.97 2.55 -7.64
N LEU A 264 7.42 1.85 -6.59
CA LEU A 264 8.77 1.26 -6.58
C LEU A 264 8.94 0.12 -7.58
N VAL A 265 7.84 -0.56 -7.93
CA VAL A 265 7.86 -1.68 -8.90
C VAL A 265 7.70 -1.20 -10.33
N TYR A 266 6.76 -0.27 -10.58
CA TYR A 266 6.36 0.14 -11.93
C TYR A 266 6.88 1.51 -12.35
N GLY A 267 7.54 2.25 -11.43
CA GLY A 267 8.09 3.58 -11.71
C GLY A 267 7.07 4.71 -11.68
N HIS A 268 5.77 4.42 -11.64
CA HIS A 268 4.69 5.39 -11.62
C HIS A 268 3.57 4.98 -10.66
N ASP A 269 2.67 5.89 -10.33
CA ASP A 269 1.50 5.59 -9.51
C ASP A 269 0.42 4.88 -10.35
N ALA A 270 -0.29 3.94 -9.75
CA ALA A 270 -1.44 3.33 -10.40
C ALA A 270 -2.55 4.35 -10.64
N VAL A 271 -3.33 4.09 -11.67
CA VAL A 271 -4.59 4.82 -11.92
C VAL A 271 -5.63 4.34 -10.92
N LEU A 272 -6.21 5.28 -10.17
CA LEU A 272 -7.26 5.00 -9.21
C LEU A 272 -8.65 5.06 -9.86
N PRO A 273 -9.64 4.29 -9.37
CA PRO A 273 -11.01 4.34 -9.90
C PRO A 273 -11.62 5.75 -9.92
N TRP A 274 -11.25 6.58 -8.93
CA TRP A 274 -11.65 7.97 -8.89
C TRP A 274 -11.12 8.78 -10.09
N GLU A 275 -9.88 8.60 -10.47
CA GLU A 275 -9.27 9.32 -11.59
C GLU A 275 -9.99 9.05 -12.91
N VAL A 276 -10.44 7.81 -13.10
CA VAL A 276 -11.26 7.43 -14.26
C VAL A 276 -12.61 8.14 -14.22
N LYS A 277 -13.28 8.18 -13.07
CA LYS A 277 -14.57 8.86 -12.89
C LYS A 277 -14.46 10.38 -13.07
N ALA A 278 -13.40 10.97 -12.55
CA ALA A 278 -13.18 12.43 -12.59
C ALA A 278 -12.49 12.92 -13.87
N GLY A 279 -12.10 12.02 -14.79
CA GLY A 279 -11.39 12.38 -16.00
C GLY A 279 -10.08 13.12 -15.68
N SER A 280 -9.19 12.52 -14.88
CA SER A 280 -7.98 13.21 -14.45
C SER A 280 -7.10 13.62 -15.64
N ARG A 281 -6.44 14.77 -15.54
CA ARG A 281 -5.52 15.25 -16.58
C ARG A 281 -4.38 14.26 -16.86
N ARG A 282 -3.94 13.54 -15.85
CA ARG A 282 -2.92 12.50 -16.03
C ARG A 282 -3.36 11.44 -17.04
N LEU A 283 -4.63 11.03 -17.02
CA LEU A 283 -5.18 10.08 -17.99
C LEU A 283 -5.29 10.71 -19.37
N SER A 284 -5.84 11.94 -19.46
CA SER A 284 -5.97 12.63 -20.77
C SER A 284 -4.61 12.89 -21.43
N PHE A 285 -3.55 13.15 -20.68
CA PHE A 285 -2.21 13.25 -21.23
C PHE A 285 -1.67 11.91 -21.72
N GLN A 286 -1.92 10.80 -20.99
CA GLN A 286 -1.51 9.47 -21.43
C GLN A 286 -2.15 9.09 -22.78
N ASP A 287 -3.43 9.44 -22.97
CA ASP A 287 -4.13 9.18 -24.23
C ASP A 287 -3.58 10.01 -25.41
N GLN A 288 -2.90 11.12 -25.13
CA GLN A 288 -2.29 12.00 -26.13
C GLN A 288 -0.83 11.66 -26.46
N LEU A 289 -0.20 10.80 -25.65
CA LEU A 289 1.18 10.37 -25.93
C LEU A 289 1.19 9.41 -27.11
N THR A 290 1.83 9.84 -28.19
CA THR A 290 2.15 8.98 -29.33
C THR A 290 3.38 8.12 -29.01
N SER A 291 3.60 7.06 -29.81
CA SER A 291 4.79 6.20 -29.68
C SER A 291 6.12 6.97 -29.65
N ASP A 292 6.18 8.10 -30.37
CA ASP A 292 7.37 8.98 -30.43
C ASP A 292 7.55 9.82 -29.13
N GLY A 293 6.51 9.98 -28.33
CA GLY A 293 6.56 10.66 -27.03
C GLY A 293 7.03 9.78 -25.87
N TYR A 294 7.21 8.47 -26.12
CA TYR A 294 7.75 7.51 -25.15
C TYR A 294 9.26 7.25 -25.28
N ALA A 295 9.89 7.75 -26.34
CA ALA A 295 11.33 7.72 -26.56
C ALA A 295 11.98 8.98 -25.98
#